data_60ecd044770f0e9ca9049753f6096244
#
_entry.id   60ecd044770f0e9ca9049753f6096244
#
_cell.length_a   1.000
_cell.length_b   1.000
_cell.length_c   1.000
_cell.angle_alpha   90.00
_cell.angle_beta   90.00
_cell.angle_gamma   90.00
#
_symmetry.space_group_name_H-M   'P 1'
#
loop_
_entity.id
_entity.type
_entity.pdbx_description
1 polymer ?
#
loop_
_entity_poly.entity_id
_entity_poly.type
_entity_poly.pdbx_seq_one_letter_code
_entity_poly.pdbx_strand_id
1 'polypeptide(L)'
;YLLVVKFKNVKCKYYNNFISQSKCRNIVGGRYDNGRIIQAESFEMTLTDIDFYFILSTYDCQYEIIENYYSKYNYLPKQFIEFVLEKYVNKTQFKNVQGKEVEYAKEKNKFNALYGMSVTNMIRDEVVYDNKNGWSERPLSNDEIVEALENEKKKSFLSFAYGVWVTAFARSNLLKNVIQLDEFVVYCDTDSVKLKQGYDKKIIDNYNKFVENKIKHVAEKLDISIEKFAPSDVFGEKHMLGLFECETEKGHLHTYDKFITQGAKKYAVEVDGKIEITVAGVPKQGSKALSSLDDFR
;
A
#
# COMPACT_ATOMS: atom_id res chain seq x y z
N TYR A 1 8.97 16.58 3.11
CA TYR A 1 7.96 17.64 3.13
C TYR A 1 6.56 17.05 3.04
N LEU A 2 5.60 17.69 3.70
CA LEU A 2 4.17 17.51 3.47
C LEU A 2 3.66 18.80 2.80
N LEU A 3 3.01 18.66 1.65
CA LEU A 3 2.67 19.78 0.78
C LEU A 3 1.15 19.86 0.59
N VAL A 4 0.59 21.05 0.60
CA VAL A 4 -0.74 21.35 0.07
C VAL A 4 -0.52 22.01 -1.28
N VAL A 5 -0.96 21.35 -2.35
CA VAL A 5 -0.67 21.75 -3.73
C VAL A 5 -1.95 21.89 -4.52
N LYS A 6 -2.06 22.97 -5.28
CA LYS A 6 -3.05 23.15 -6.33
C LYS A 6 -2.42 22.80 -7.67
N PHE A 7 -2.95 21.79 -8.34
CA PHE A 7 -2.56 21.39 -9.68
C PHE A 7 -3.51 22.00 -10.71
N LYS A 8 -2.99 22.36 -11.89
CA LYS A 8 -3.72 22.95 -13.01
C LYS A 8 -3.30 22.28 -14.32
N ASN A 9 -4.22 22.19 -15.28
CA ASN A 9 -3.98 21.62 -16.62
C ASN A 9 -3.37 20.21 -16.57
N VAL A 10 -3.99 19.36 -15.78
CA VAL A 10 -3.47 18.04 -15.44
C VAL A 10 -3.84 17.02 -16.51
N LYS A 11 -2.86 16.27 -17.03
CA LYS A 11 -3.06 15.17 -17.99
C LYS A 11 -2.05 14.06 -17.74
N CYS A 12 -2.54 12.82 -17.60
CA CYS A 12 -1.67 11.65 -17.46
C CYS A 12 -0.87 11.37 -18.73
N LYS A 13 0.43 11.04 -18.57
CA LYS A 13 1.37 10.72 -19.66
C LYS A 13 1.42 9.23 -20.02
N TYR A 14 0.88 8.38 -19.17
CA TYR A 14 1.01 6.92 -19.25
C TYR A 14 -0.34 6.23 -19.50
N TYR A 15 -0.29 4.96 -19.87
CA TYR A 15 -1.48 4.12 -20.02
C TYR A 15 -2.24 3.97 -18.71
N ASN A 16 -1.52 3.76 -17.60
CA ASN A 16 -2.10 3.65 -16.27
C ASN A 16 -2.26 5.03 -15.61
N ASN A 17 -3.36 5.22 -14.87
CA ASN A 17 -3.66 6.45 -14.14
C ASN A 17 -3.40 6.28 -12.65
N PHE A 18 -2.77 7.25 -12.01
CA PHE A 18 -2.20 7.09 -10.67
C PHE A 18 -2.90 7.90 -9.57
N ILE A 19 -3.42 9.11 -9.88
CA ILE A 19 -4.02 10.00 -8.90
C ILE A 19 -5.44 9.53 -8.58
N SER A 20 -5.69 9.18 -7.30
CA SER A 20 -7.04 8.84 -6.84
C SER A 20 -7.90 10.09 -6.68
N GLN A 21 -9.08 10.10 -7.32
CA GLN A 21 -10.09 11.15 -7.16
C GLN A 21 -10.43 11.40 -5.68
N SER A 22 -10.54 10.36 -4.87
CA SER A 22 -10.91 10.46 -3.46
C SER A 22 -9.87 11.19 -2.59
N LYS A 23 -8.67 11.45 -3.11
CA LYS A 23 -7.61 12.20 -2.42
C LYS A 23 -7.52 13.66 -2.86
N CYS A 24 -8.34 14.04 -3.82
CA CYS A 24 -8.36 15.39 -4.38
C CYS A 24 -9.58 16.17 -3.85
N ARG A 25 -9.38 17.47 -3.69
CA ARG A 25 -10.41 18.44 -3.32
C ARG A 25 -10.58 19.45 -4.44
N ASN A 26 -11.75 20.12 -4.51
CA ASN A 26 -12.01 21.21 -5.43
C ASN A 26 -11.71 20.85 -6.90
N ILE A 27 -12.12 19.65 -7.34
CA ILE A 27 -11.83 19.16 -8.69
C ILE A 27 -12.72 19.90 -9.71
N VAL A 28 -12.10 20.45 -10.76
CA VAL A 28 -12.75 21.09 -11.90
C VAL A 28 -12.37 20.36 -13.18
N GLY A 29 -13.32 20.11 -14.08
CA GLY A 29 -13.10 19.51 -15.40
C GLY A 29 -12.50 18.10 -15.36
N GLY A 30 -12.82 17.29 -14.34
CA GLY A 30 -12.25 15.98 -14.13
C GLY A 30 -12.76 14.92 -15.11
N ARG A 31 -11.84 14.16 -15.74
CA ARG A 31 -12.11 12.88 -16.44
C ARG A 31 -11.43 11.76 -15.68
N TYR A 32 -12.13 10.64 -15.56
CA TYR A 32 -11.71 9.55 -14.67
C TYR A 32 -11.75 8.21 -15.40
N ASP A 33 -10.85 7.31 -14.99
CA ASP A 33 -10.93 5.89 -15.24
C ASP A 33 -10.84 5.16 -13.89
N ASN A 34 -11.86 4.38 -13.58
CA ASN A 34 -11.93 3.58 -12.34
C ASN A 34 -11.53 4.37 -11.06
N GLY A 35 -12.06 5.61 -10.92
CA GLY A 35 -11.76 6.50 -9.79
C GLY A 35 -10.36 7.11 -9.80
N ARG A 36 -9.63 7.00 -10.90
CA ARG A 36 -8.32 7.63 -11.13
C ARG A 36 -8.45 8.78 -12.12
N ILE A 37 -7.72 9.86 -11.89
CA ILE A 37 -7.74 11.05 -12.75
C ILE A 37 -6.93 10.77 -14.02
N ILE A 38 -7.60 10.82 -15.19
CA ILE A 38 -6.94 10.85 -16.49
C ILE A 38 -6.48 12.27 -16.79
N GLN A 39 -7.40 13.23 -16.62
CA GLN A 39 -7.14 14.67 -16.77
C GLN A 39 -8.06 15.49 -15.88
N ALA A 40 -7.65 16.72 -15.57
CA ALA A 40 -8.46 17.72 -14.88
C ALA A 40 -7.98 19.13 -15.23
N GLU A 41 -8.88 20.11 -15.21
CA GLU A 41 -8.51 21.52 -15.30
C GLU A 41 -7.77 21.95 -14.04
N SER A 42 -8.30 21.60 -12.86
CA SER A 42 -7.60 21.82 -11.59
C SER A 42 -8.13 20.92 -10.47
N PHE A 43 -7.31 20.73 -9.46
CA PHE A 43 -7.68 20.18 -8.15
C PHE A 43 -6.63 20.56 -7.08
N GLU A 44 -6.99 20.33 -5.83
CA GLU A 44 -6.09 20.48 -4.69
C GLU A 44 -5.83 19.14 -4.03
N MET A 45 -4.62 18.94 -3.52
CA MET A 45 -4.22 17.70 -2.88
C MET A 45 -3.22 17.97 -1.75
N THR A 46 -3.35 17.24 -0.64
CA THR A 46 -2.32 17.17 0.41
C THR A 46 -1.52 15.89 0.21
N LEU A 47 -0.20 16.01 0.05
CA LEU A 47 0.67 14.91 -0.33
C LEU A 47 2.09 15.07 0.22
N THR A 48 2.83 13.96 0.26
CA THR A 48 4.26 14.01 0.57
C THR A 48 5.06 14.49 -0.63
N ASP A 49 6.30 14.96 -0.39
CA ASP A 49 7.26 15.26 -1.46
C ASP A 49 7.50 14.04 -2.37
N ILE A 50 7.48 12.82 -1.83
CA ILE A 50 7.63 11.57 -2.59
C ILE A 50 6.49 11.43 -3.62
N ASP A 51 5.25 11.60 -3.17
CA ASP A 51 4.08 11.54 -4.04
C ASP A 51 4.04 12.74 -5.02
N PHE A 52 4.49 13.92 -4.59
CA PHE A 52 4.58 15.11 -5.43
C PHE A 52 5.52 14.91 -6.62
N TYR A 53 6.75 14.45 -6.38
CA TYR A 53 7.69 14.15 -7.47
C TYR A 53 7.20 13.04 -8.38
N PHE A 54 6.49 12.05 -7.82
CA PHE A 54 5.87 11.00 -8.60
C PHE A 54 4.79 11.57 -9.56
N ILE A 55 3.94 12.48 -9.08
CA ILE A 55 2.93 13.15 -9.91
C ILE A 55 3.60 13.97 -11.02
N LEU A 56 4.62 14.77 -10.72
CA LEU A 56 5.34 15.53 -11.74
C LEU A 56 6.01 14.66 -12.81
N SER A 57 6.42 13.44 -12.44
CA SER A 57 6.98 12.48 -13.41
C SER A 57 5.92 11.83 -14.30
N THR A 58 4.68 11.71 -13.82
CA THR A 58 3.62 10.91 -14.47
C THR A 58 2.51 11.75 -15.11
N TYR A 59 2.41 13.02 -14.76
CA TYR A 59 1.41 13.93 -15.33
C TYR A 59 2.08 15.18 -15.89
N ASP A 60 1.58 15.66 -17.03
CA ASP A 60 1.79 17.03 -17.46
C ASP A 60 0.87 17.90 -16.62
N CYS A 61 1.42 18.87 -15.92
CA CYS A 61 0.65 19.76 -15.06
C CYS A 61 1.43 21.04 -14.71
N GLN A 62 0.70 22.07 -14.37
CA GLN A 62 1.20 23.23 -13.64
C GLN A 62 0.81 23.06 -12.17
N TYR A 63 1.56 23.67 -11.25
CA TYR A 63 1.27 23.57 -9.83
C TYR A 63 1.59 24.87 -9.08
N GLU A 64 0.94 25.01 -7.94
CA GLU A 64 1.13 26.06 -6.96
C GLU A 64 1.17 25.42 -5.56
N ILE A 65 2.24 25.61 -4.82
CA ILE A 65 2.35 25.15 -3.45
C ILE A 65 1.66 26.18 -2.55
N ILE A 66 0.52 25.78 -1.96
CA ILE A 66 -0.29 26.64 -1.07
C ILE A 66 0.34 26.66 0.33
N GLU A 67 0.71 25.48 0.84
CA GLU A 67 1.31 25.30 2.15
C GLU A 67 2.39 24.23 2.10
N ASN A 68 3.41 24.36 2.94
CA ASN A 68 4.39 23.32 3.13
C ASN A 68 4.74 23.15 4.61
N TYR A 69 4.94 21.90 4.99
CA TYR A 69 5.42 21.48 6.30
C TYR A 69 6.65 20.63 6.11
N TYR A 70 7.65 20.75 6.97
CA TYR A 70 8.85 19.93 6.85
C TYR A 70 9.19 19.23 8.15
N SER A 71 9.85 18.10 8.05
CA SER A 71 10.43 17.36 9.14
C SER A 71 11.89 17.03 8.81
N LYS A 72 12.70 16.84 9.81
CA LYS A 72 14.07 16.37 9.60
C LYS A 72 14.03 14.91 9.16
N TYR A 73 14.75 14.60 8.10
CA TYR A 73 14.95 13.22 7.68
C TYR A 73 15.84 12.49 8.68
N ASN A 74 15.41 11.34 9.14
CA ASN A 74 16.17 10.47 10.03
C ASN A 74 15.70 9.02 9.88
N TYR A 75 16.47 8.09 10.44
CA TYR A 75 16.03 6.72 10.59
C TYR A 75 14.98 6.61 11.70
N LEU A 76 14.11 5.60 11.58
CA LEU A 76 13.27 5.19 12.70
C LEU A 76 14.15 4.73 13.88
N PRO A 77 13.67 4.84 15.13
CA PRO A 77 14.41 4.34 16.29
C PRO A 77 14.86 2.88 16.09
N LYS A 78 16.11 2.56 16.43
CA LYS A 78 16.70 1.22 16.24
C LYS A 78 15.82 0.13 16.82
N GLN A 79 15.30 0.32 18.04
CA GLN A 79 14.41 -0.63 18.70
C GLN A 79 13.12 -0.89 17.92
N PHE A 80 12.58 0.14 17.25
CA PHE A 80 11.40 -0.01 16.41
C PHE A 80 11.72 -0.86 15.18
N ILE A 81 12.86 -0.61 14.53
CA ILE A 81 13.31 -1.39 13.38
C ILE A 81 13.58 -2.84 13.78
N GLU A 82 14.26 -3.08 14.88
CA GLU A 82 14.52 -4.42 15.40
C GLU A 82 13.24 -5.20 15.70
N PHE A 83 12.24 -4.54 16.25
CA PHE A 83 10.93 -5.15 16.49
C PHE A 83 10.21 -5.52 15.17
N VAL A 84 10.25 -4.63 14.18
CA VAL A 84 9.70 -4.90 12.84
C VAL A 84 10.38 -6.13 12.23
N LEU A 85 11.71 -6.19 12.30
CA LEU A 85 12.49 -7.29 11.75
C LEU A 85 12.23 -8.60 12.50
N GLU A 86 12.08 -8.57 13.83
CA GLU A 86 11.69 -9.75 14.61
C GLU A 86 10.36 -10.33 14.10
N LYS A 87 9.36 -9.47 13.86
CA LYS A 87 8.05 -9.92 13.36
C LYS A 87 8.15 -10.45 11.93
N TYR A 88 9.01 -9.87 11.11
CA TYR A 88 9.27 -10.34 9.76
C TYR A 88 9.95 -11.72 9.77
N VAL A 89 10.97 -11.92 10.57
CA VAL A 89 11.66 -13.21 10.75
C VAL A 89 10.66 -14.29 11.20
N ASN A 90 9.91 -14.03 12.27
CA ASN A 90 8.94 -14.98 12.81
C ASN A 90 7.86 -15.34 11.78
N LYS A 91 7.31 -14.33 11.09
CA LYS A 91 6.34 -14.55 10.00
C LYS A 91 6.92 -15.46 8.92
N THR A 92 8.17 -15.23 8.50
CA THR A 92 8.83 -16.01 7.44
C THR A 92 9.06 -17.46 7.89
N GLN A 93 9.55 -17.66 9.10
CA GLN A 93 9.82 -18.99 9.66
C GLN A 93 8.56 -19.82 9.93
N PHE A 94 7.43 -19.18 10.24
CA PHE A 94 6.17 -19.92 10.51
C PHE A 94 5.34 -20.16 9.26
N LYS A 95 5.68 -19.52 8.14
CA LYS A 95 4.93 -19.69 6.89
C LYS A 95 5.05 -21.13 6.39
N ASN A 96 3.90 -21.77 6.08
CA ASN A 96 3.80 -23.14 5.56
C ASN A 96 4.32 -24.24 6.51
N VAL A 97 4.42 -23.95 7.81
CA VAL A 97 4.76 -24.96 8.84
C VAL A 97 3.47 -25.55 9.41
N GLN A 98 3.30 -26.85 9.29
CA GLN A 98 2.14 -27.57 9.84
C GLN A 98 2.03 -27.35 11.36
N GLY A 99 0.85 -26.97 11.84
CA GLY A 99 0.57 -26.68 13.24
C GLY A 99 1.05 -25.30 13.73
N LYS A 100 1.55 -24.43 12.82
CA LYS A 100 1.99 -23.06 13.12
C LYS A 100 1.14 -21.98 12.45
N GLU A 101 -0.04 -22.34 11.97
CA GLU A 101 -0.93 -21.45 11.24
C GLU A 101 -1.38 -20.26 12.10
N VAL A 102 -1.64 -20.49 13.39
CA VAL A 102 -2.07 -19.46 14.34
C VAL A 102 -0.92 -18.50 14.65
N GLU A 103 0.28 -19.02 14.91
CA GLU A 103 1.48 -18.22 15.15
C GLU A 103 1.83 -17.39 13.92
N TYR A 104 1.79 -17.97 12.73
CA TYR A 104 1.97 -17.25 11.48
C TYR A 104 0.97 -16.10 11.33
N ALA A 105 -0.33 -16.37 11.52
CA ALA A 105 -1.35 -15.33 11.43
C ALA A 105 -1.14 -14.22 12.44
N LYS A 106 -0.77 -14.56 13.68
CA LYS A 106 -0.48 -13.61 14.75
C LYS A 106 0.70 -12.70 14.40
N GLU A 107 1.83 -13.26 13.96
CA GLU A 107 3.02 -12.46 13.62
C GLU A 107 2.80 -11.63 12.35
N LYS A 108 2.10 -12.18 11.34
CA LYS A 108 1.67 -11.43 10.15
C LYS A 108 0.78 -10.24 10.50
N ASN A 109 -0.20 -10.44 11.38
CA ASN A 109 -1.11 -9.37 11.82
C ASN A 109 -0.35 -8.29 12.60
N LYS A 110 0.55 -8.65 13.50
CA LYS A 110 1.39 -7.69 14.21
C LYS A 110 2.27 -6.89 13.25
N PHE A 111 2.95 -7.57 12.32
CA PHE A 111 3.79 -6.91 11.30
C PHE A 111 2.97 -5.89 10.49
N ASN A 112 1.79 -6.27 10.01
CA ASN A 112 0.93 -5.40 9.22
C ASN A 112 0.30 -4.26 10.05
N ALA A 113 0.03 -4.48 11.33
CA ALA A 113 -0.57 -3.47 12.21
C ALA A 113 0.41 -2.35 12.61
N LEU A 114 1.72 -2.59 12.57
CA LEU A 114 2.72 -1.64 13.06
C LEU A 114 2.62 -0.24 12.45
N TYR A 115 2.55 -0.17 11.12
CA TYR A 115 2.40 1.11 10.45
C TYR A 115 0.98 1.67 10.57
N GLY A 116 -0.04 0.79 10.52
CA GLY A 116 -1.43 1.18 10.62
C GLY A 116 -1.76 1.86 11.96
N MET A 117 -1.17 1.38 13.05
CA MET A 117 -1.32 2.01 14.37
C MET A 117 -0.78 3.44 14.40
N SER A 118 0.31 3.75 13.69
CA SER A 118 0.89 5.10 13.65
C SER A 118 0.04 6.11 12.88
N VAL A 119 -0.90 5.67 12.03
CA VAL A 119 -1.86 6.50 11.28
C VAL A 119 -3.32 6.27 11.70
N THR A 120 -3.53 5.64 12.84
CA THR A 120 -4.87 5.48 13.40
C THR A 120 -5.49 6.85 13.64
N ASN A 121 -6.73 7.04 13.19
CA ASN A 121 -7.49 8.25 13.53
C ASN A 121 -7.75 8.26 15.05
N MET A 122 -7.07 9.15 15.75
CA MET A 122 -7.18 9.30 17.19
C MET A 122 -8.44 10.06 17.60
N ILE A 123 -8.98 10.86 16.68
CA ILE A 123 -10.21 11.63 16.88
C ILE A 123 -11.30 10.93 16.10
N ARG A 124 -12.31 10.45 16.81
CA ARG A 124 -13.47 9.78 16.22
C ARG A 124 -14.73 10.45 16.73
N ASP A 125 -15.77 10.47 15.89
CA ASP A 125 -17.08 10.88 16.30
C ASP A 125 -17.57 10.02 17.46
N GLU A 126 -18.33 10.63 18.35
CA GLU A 126 -18.88 9.92 19.52
C GLU A 126 -20.04 9.04 19.08
N VAL A 127 -20.01 7.77 19.44
CA VAL A 127 -21.14 6.86 19.22
C VAL A 127 -22.12 7.03 20.38
N VAL A 128 -23.29 7.57 20.09
CA VAL A 128 -24.33 7.82 21.08
C VAL A 128 -25.55 6.95 20.84
N TYR A 129 -26.22 6.57 21.90
CA TYR A 129 -27.47 5.83 21.84
C TYR A 129 -28.62 6.70 22.34
N ASP A 130 -29.67 6.81 21.56
CA ASP A 130 -30.91 7.49 21.91
C ASP A 130 -32.05 6.47 21.85
N ASN A 131 -32.92 6.47 22.87
CA ASN A 131 -34.04 5.49 22.95
C ASN A 131 -35.07 5.62 21.81
N LYS A 132 -35.12 6.75 21.11
CA LYS A 132 -36.05 6.99 19.99
C LYS A 132 -35.39 6.68 18.64
N ASN A 133 -34.09 7.01 18.49
CA ASN A 133 -33.38 6.98 17.22
C ASN A 133 -32.36 5.82 17.13
N GLY A 134 -32.14 5.11 18.24
CA GLY A 134 -31.12 4.06 18.31
C GLY A 134 -29.67 4.61 18.34
N TRP A 135 -28.74 3.86 17.75
CA TRP A 135 -27.33 4.24 17.65
C TRP A 135 -27.13 5.30 16.55
N SER A 136 -26.37 6.35 16.88
CA SER A 136 -25.98 7.39 15.92
C SER A 136 -24.57 7.88 16.21
N GLU A 137 -23.94 8.52 15.24
CA GLU A 137 -22.63 9.17 15.39
C GLU A 137 -22.86 10.68 15.59
N ARG A 138 -22.25 11.24 16.62
CA ARG A 138 -22.24 12.68 16.90
C ARG A 138 -20.85 13.23 16.58
N PRO A 139 -20.73 14.16 15.61
CA PRO A 139 -19.46 14.85 15.36
C PRO A 139 -19.01 15.61 16.61
N LEU A 140 -17.70 15.57 16.87
CA LEU A 140 -17.09 16.35 17.93
C LEU A 140 -17.05 17.83 17.56
N SER A 141 -17.29 18.71 18.54
CA SER A 141 -17.04 20.14 18.40
C SER A 141 -15.54 20.43 18.29
N ASN A 142 -15.18 21.63 17.83
CA ASN A 142 -13.76 22.02 17.73
C ASN A 142 -13.05 21.97 19.08
N ASP A 143 -13.70 22.35 20.17
CA ASP A 143 -13.12 22.33 21.52
C ASP A 143 -12.86 20.89 21.99
N GLU A 144 -13.83 19.99 21.77
CA GLU A 144 -13.70 18.56 22.05
C GLU A 144 -12.56 17.92 21.22
N ILE A 145 -12.40 18.32 19.97
CA ILE A 145 -11.29 17.87 19.10
C ILE A 145 -9.94 18.33 19.68
N VAL A 146 -9.83 19.59 20.09
CA VAL A 146 -8.60 20.14 20.71
C VAL A 146 -8.28 19.39 21.99
N GLU A 147 -9.25 19.19 22.87
CA GLU A 147 -9.05 18.45 24.12
C GLU A 147 -8.63 16.99 23.86
N ALA A 148 -9.29 16.31 22.93
CA ALA A 148 -8.95 14.94 22.55
C ALA A 148 -7.52 14.83 22.01
N LEU A 149 -7.09 15.78 21.15
CA LEU A 149 -5.72 15.84 20.63
C LEU A 149 -4.69 16.05 21.74
N GLU A 150 -4.94 16.95 22.70
CA GLU A 150 -4.06 17.18 23.84
C GLU A 150 -3.95 15.97 24.77
N ASN A 151 -5.04 15.24 24.96
CA ASN A 151 -5.06 14.00 25.74
C ASN A 151 -4.29 12.87 25.03
N GLU A 152 -4.44 12.73 23.70
CA GLU A 152 -3.72 11.73 22.92
C GLU A 152 -2.22 12.03 22.82
N LYS A 153 -1.80 13.26 22.72
CA LYS A 153 -0.37 13.65 22.78
C LYS A 153 0.34 13.13 24.04
N LYS A 154 -0.38 13.02 25.16
CA LYS A 154 0.16 12.53 26.43
C LYS A 154 0.25 11.01 26.51
N LYS A 155 -0.55 10.29 25.72
CA LYS A 155 -0.69 8.82 25.79
C LYS A 155 -0.03 8.10 24.61
N SER A 156 -0.02 8.73 23.43
CA SER A 156 0.49 8.10 22.21
C SER A 156 2.01 8.27 22.09
N PHE A 157 2.71 7.17 21.90
CA PHE A 157 4.14 7.14 21.54
C PHE A 157 4.38 7.00 20.04
N LEU A 158 3.31 6.77 19.25
CA LEU A 158 3.39 6.61 17.81
C LEU A 158 3.35 7.96 17.10
N SER A 159 4.17 8.12 16.09
CA SER A 159 4.21 9.32 15.25
C SER A 159 3.41 9.13 13.99
N PHE A 160 2.38 9.97 13.79
CA PHE A 160 1.59 9.99 12.56
C PHE A 160 2.47 10.16 11.30
N ALA A 161 3.53 10.95 11.40
CA ALA A 161 4.50 11.12 10.33
C ALA A 161 5.11 9.79 9.87
N TYR A 162 5.40 8.84 10.78
CA TYR A 162 5.96 7.54 10.39
C TYR A 162 5.03 6.81 9.43
N GLY A 163 3.75 6.69 9.76
CA GLY A 163 2.79 6.01 8.90
C GLY A 163 2.57 6.69 7.56
N VAL A 164 2.55 8.04 7.53
CA VAL A 164 2.40 8.81 6.29
C VAL A 164 3.56 8.53 5.33
N TRP A 165 4.81 8.62 5.80
CA TRP A 165 5.98 8.37 4.95
C TRP A 165 6.20 6.90 4.63
N VAL A 166 5.90 5.97 5.53
CA VAL A 166 5.93 4.52 5.23
C VAL A 166 5.01 4.21 4.05
N THR A 167 3.78 4.72 4.06
CA THR A 167 2.83 4.49 2.96
C THR A 167 3.24 5.21 1.67
N ALA A 168 3.84 6.40 1.75
CA ALA A 168 4.37 7.11 0.59
C ALA A 168 5.54 6.35 -0.07
N PHE A 169 6.48 5.84 0.73
CA PHE A 169 7.56 4.99 0.22
C PHE A 169 7.05 3.68 -0.37
N ALA A 170 6.08 3.01 0.28
CA ALA A 170 5.49 1.79 -0.24
C ALA A 170 4.84 2.02 -1.62
N ARG A 171 4.04 3.08 -1.77
CA ARG A 171 3.49 3.49 -3.08
C ARG A 171 4.58 3.78 -4.10
N SER A 172 5.60 4.55 -3.73
CA SER A 172 6.71 4.91 -4.62
C SER A 172 7.45 3.67 -5.11
N ASN A 173 7.70 2.71 -4.22
CA ASN A 173 8.39 1.46 -4.56
C ASN A 173 7.59 0.62 -5.56
N LEU A 174 6.28 0.49 -5.38
CA LEU A 174 5.41 -0.21 -6.32
C LEU A 174 5.28 0.56 -7.65
N LEU A 175 4.89 1.83 -7.57
CA LEU A 175 4.47 2.59 -8.74
C LEU A 175 5.62 2.94 -9.70
N LYS A 176 6.85 3.08 -9.22
CA LYS A 176 8.04 3.24 -10.09
C LYS A 176 8.24 2.05 -11.02
N ASN A 177 7.92 0.84 -10.57
CA ASN A 177 7.96 -0.35 -11.42
C ASN A 177 6.74 -0.42 -12.33
N VAL A 178 5.55 -0.08 -11.82
CA VAL A 178 4.31 -0.03 -12.61
C VAL A 178 4.46 0.91 -13.81
N ILE A 179 5.09 2.09 -13.65
CA ILE A 179 5.35 3.01 -14.76
C ILE A 179 6.24 2.37 -15.83
N GLN A 180 7.34 1.71 -15.43
CA GLN A 180 8.27 1.11 -16.37
C GLN A 180 7.70 -0.12 -17.08
N LEU A 181 6.82 -0.86 -16.39
CA LEU A 181 6.13 -2.03 -16.93
C LEU A 181 4.88 -1.66 -17.77
N ASP A 182 4.32 -0.49 -17.51
CA ASP A 182 3.21 0.20 -18.18
C ASP A 182 2.11 -0.75 -18.72
N GLU A 183 2.04 -0.98 -20.04
CA GLU A 183 0.99 -1.80 -20.68
C GLU A 183 1.02 -3.29 -20.29
N PHE A 184 2.12 -3.77 -19.71
CA PHE A 184 2.20 -5.14 -19.19
C PHE A 184 1.50 -5.30 -17.84
N VAL A 185 1.18 -4.21 -17.14
CA VAL A 185 0.49 -4.27 -15.84
C VAL A 185 -0.99 -4.51 -16.04
N VAL A 186 -1.47 -5.64 -15.58
CA VAL A 186 -2.91 -5.98 -15.57
C VAL A 186 -3.58 -5.47 -14.30
N TYR A 187 -2.88 -5.62 -13.16
CA TYR A 187 -3.40 -5.24 -11.85
C TYR A 187 -2.26 -5.02 -10.87
N CYS A 188 -2.44 -4.09 -9.93
CA CYS A 188 -1.54 -3.93 -8.80
C CYS A 188 -2.33 -3.62 -7.52
N ASP A 189 -1.87 -4.14 -6.39
CA ASP A 189 -2.45 -3.86 -5.07
C ASP A 189 -1.37 -3.88 -4.00
N THR A 190 -1.26 -2.79 -3.26
CA THR A 190 -0.41 -2.60 -2.08
C THR A 190 1.08 -2.86 -2.34
N ASP A 191 1.49 -4.11 -2.52
CA ASP A 191 2.87 -4.59 -2.68
C ASP A 191 3.01 -5.66 -3.77
N SER A 192 1.96 -5.89 -4.55
CA SER A 192 1.94 -6.89 -5.62
C SER A 192 1.56 -6.30 -6.97
N VAL A 193 2.07 -6.90 -8.03
CA VAL A 193 1.74 -6.58 -9.42
C VAL A 193 1.47 -7.85 -10.20
N LYS A 194 0.40 -7.85 -11.00
CA LYS A 194 0.05 -8.93 -11.94
C LYS A 194 0.39 -8.46 -13.35
N LEU A 195 1.19 -9.25 -14.05
CA LEU A 195 1.81 -8.88 -15.33
C LEU A 195 1.39 -9.82 -16.44
N LYS A 196 1.26 -9.27 -17.64
CA LYS A 196 1.21 -10.06 -18.88
C LYS A 196 2.57 -10.71 -19.11
N GLN A 197 2.58 -11.82 -19.84
CA GLN A 197 3.82 -12.44 -20.30
C GLN A 197 4.59 -11.50 -21.25
N GLY A 198 5.91 -11.66 -21.32
CA GLY A 198 6.76 -10.93 -22.25
C GLY A 198 7.28 -9.59 -21.73
N TYR A 199 7.03 -9.24 -20.47
CA TYR A 199 7.61 -8.03 -19.85
C TYR A 199 9.15 -8.14 -19.73
N ASP A 200 9.83 -7.00 -19.70
CA ASP A 200 11.28 -6.95 -19.47
C ASP A 200 11.62 -7.23 -18.00
N LYS A 201 12.11 -8.43 -17.72
CA LYS A 201 12.54 -8.86 -16.37
C LYS A 201 13.62 -7.96 -15.76
N LYS A 202 14.46 -7.31 -16.59
CA LYS A 202 15.51 -6.41 -16.11
C LYS A 202 14.95 -5.26 -15.26
N ILE A 203 13.71 -4.84 -15.49
CA ILE A 203 13.07 -3.80 -14.68
C ILE A 203 12.97 -4.24 -13.22
N ILE A 204 12.48 -5.45 -12.98
CA ILE A 204 12.36 -6.04 -11.65
C ILE A 204 13.74 -6.33 -11.05
N ASP A 205 14.67 -6.88 -11.83
CA ASP A 205 16.03 -7.20 -11.38
C ASP A 205 16.77 -5.93 -10.93
N ASN A 206 16.65 -4.84 -11.70
CA ASN A 206 17.27 -3.55 -11.34
C ASN A 206 16.66 -2.96 -10.07
N TYR A 207 15.36 -3.06 -9.90
CA TYR A 207 14.68 -2.64 -8.67
C TYR A 207 15.17 -3.47 -7.48
N ASN A 208 15.20 -4.80 -7.61
CA ASN A 208 15.63 -5.69 -6.55
C ASN A 208 17.08 -5.40 -6.14
N LYS A 209 17.98 -5.21 -7.10
CA LYS A 209 19.38 -4.82 -6.83
C LYS A 209 19.48 -3.48 -6.10
N PHE A 210 18.63 -2.50 -6.48
CA PHE A 210 18.58 -1.20 -5.80
C PHE A 210 18.13 -1.38 -4.33
N VAL A 211 17.08 -2.16 -4.08
CA VAL A 211 16.57 -2.43 -2.72
C VAL A 211 17.59 -3.19 -1.89
N GLU A 212 18.24 -4.21 -2.46
CA GLU A 212 19.30 -4.99 -1.79
C GLU A 212 20.42 -4.07 -1.30
N ASN A 213 20.93 -3.18 -2.17
CA ASN A 213 21.98 -2.23 -1.81
C ASN A 213 21.52 -1.26 -0.71
N LYS A 214 20.28 -0.78 -0.80
CA LYS A 214 19.69 0.08 0.23
C LYS A 214 19.58 -0.62 1.58
N ILE A 215 19.14 -1.87 1.61
CA ILE A 215 19.04 -2.67 2.83
C ILE A 215 20.41 -2.93 3.44
N LYS A 216 21.42 -3.30 2.62
CA LYS A 216 22.81 -3.47 3.08
C LYS A 216 23.33 -2.20 3.76
N HIS A 217 23.15 -1.05 3.12
CA HIS A 217 23.54 0.24 3.71
C HIS A 217 22.82 0.54 5.04
N VAL A 218 21.52 0.26 5.13
CA VAL A 218 20.76 0.45 6.37
C VAL A 218 21.24 -0.50 7.47
N ALA A 219 21.48 -1.76 7.14
CA ALA A 219 22.00 -2.78 8.06
C ALA A 219 23.35 -2.34 8.67
N GLU A 220 24.30 -1.92 7.82
CA GLU A 220 25.60 -1.39 8.24
C GLU A 220 25.45 -0.13 9.11
N LYS A 221 24.63 0.84 8.66
CA LYS A 221 24.44 2.11 9.36
C LYS A 221 23.85 1.96 10.76
N LEU A 222 22.99 0.98 10.95
CA LEU A 222 22.30 0.73 12.22
C LEU A 222 22.97 -0.36 13.07
N ASP A 223 24.04 -0.96 12.57
CA ASP A 223 24.70 -2.13 13.19
C ASP A 223 23.67 -3.23 13.52
N ILE A 224 22.95 -3.66 12.46
CA ILE A 224 21.99 -4.76 12.50
C ILE A 224 22.41 -5.80 11.49
N SER A 225 22.44 -7.09 11.89
CA SER A 225 22.79 -8.18 10.96
C SER A 225 21.85 -8.19 9.73
N ILE A 226 22.44 -8.30 8.54
CA ILE A 226 21.72 -8.39 7.27
C ILE A 226 20.76 -9.58 7.23
N GLU A 227 21.06 -10.66 7.95
CA GLU A 227 20.23 -11.85 8.02
C GLU A 227 18.85 -11.60 8.64
N LYS A 228 18.73 -10.58 9.49
CA LYS A 228 17.44 -10.16 10.02
C LYS A 228 16.54 -9.53 8.94
N PHE A 229 17.13 -8.93 7.90
CA PHE A 229 16.43 -8.39 6.75
C PHE A 229 16.15 -9.44 5.66
N ALA A 230 16.85 -10.57 5.70
CA ALA A 230 16.74 -11.65 4.72
C ALA A 230 16.67 -13.01 5.44
N PRO A 231 15.62 -13.28 6.24
CA PRO A 231 15.45 -14.55 6.91
C PRO A 231 15.23 -15.68 5.90
N SER A 232 15.62 -16.89 6.28
CA SER A 232 15.26 -18.09 5.54
C SER A 232 13.94 -18.65 6.04
N ASP A 233 13.14 -19.18 5.11
CA ASP A 233 11.95 -19.96 5.43
C ASP A 233 12.33 -21.41 5.84
N VAL A 234 11.30 -22.26 6.04
CA VAL A 234 11.47 -23.65 6.43
C VAL A 234 12.08 -24.54 5.34
N PHE A 235 12.12 -24.05 4.11
CA PHE A 235 12.75 -24.74 2.97
C PHE A 235 14.19 -24.27 2.73
N GLY A 236 14.68 -23.32 3.52
CA GLY A 236 16.01 -22.73 3.40
C GLY A 236 16.10 -21.61 2.35
N GLU A 237 14.98 -21.20 1.75
CA GLU A 237 14.93 -20.10 0.80
C GLU A 237 14.98 -18.75 1.55
N LYS A 238 15.86 -17.83 1.09
CA LYS A 238 16.01 -16.50 1.70
C LYS A 238 15.00 -15.52 1.11
N HIS A 239 14.31 -14.81 1.99
CA HIS A 239 13.33 -13.77 1.63
C HIS A 239 13.82 -12.41 2.12
N MET A 240 14.41 -11.61 1.25
CA MET A 240 14.85 -10.27 1.64
C MET A 240 13.67 -9.29 1.62
N LEU A 241 13.54 -8.53 2.69
CA LEU A 241 12.49 -7.53 2.86
C LEU A 241 12.51 -6.50 1.73
N GLY A 242 11.38 -6.32 1.06
CA GLY A 242 11.16 -5.30 0.04
C GLY A 242 11.54 -5.69 -1.38
N LEU A 243 12.07 -6.90 -1.63
CA LEU A 243 12.25 -7.40 -2.99
C LEU A 243 10.92 -7.82 -3.62
N PHE A 244 10.83 -7.71 -4.93
CA PHE A 244 9.81 -8.40 -5.71
C PHE A 244 10.24 -9.84 -5.95
N GLU A 245 9.42 -10.76 -5.49
CA GLU A 245 9.58 -12.20 -5.73
C GLU A 245 8.42 -12.70 -6.58
N CYS A 246 8.69 -13.67 -7.45
CA CYS A 246 7.63 -14.36 -8.16
C CYS A 246 6.79 -15.18 -7.17
N GLU A 247 5.48 -15.08 -7.27
CA GLU A 247 4.59 -15.93 -6.49
C GLU A 247 4.71 -17.36 -6.99
N THR A 248 5.08 -18.27 -6.10
CA THR A 248 5.21 -19.70 -6.41
C THR A 248 4.25 -20.52 -5.56
N GLU A 249 3.68 -21.55 -6.17
CA GLU A 249 2.91 -22.57 -5.48
C GLU A 249 3.58 -23.93 -5.68
N LYS A 250 3.96 -24.59 -4.57
CA LYS A 250 4.66 -25.89 -4.58
C LYS A 250 5.92 -25.90 -5.48
N GLY A 251 6.64 -24.77 -5.51
CA GLY A 251 7.85 -24.62 -6.31
C GLY A 251 7.65 -24.30 -7.79
N HIS A 252 6.41 -24.17 -8.25
CA HIS A 252 6.08 -23.75 -9.61
C HIS A 252 5.60 -22.29 -9.62
N LEU A 253 5.96 -21.55 -10.68
CA LEU A 253 5.50 -20.18 -10.87
C LEU A 253 3.96 -20.17 -10.93
N HIS A 254 3.35 -19.35 -10.06
CA HIS A 254 1.90 -19.17 -10.06
C HIS A 254 1.48 -18.32 -11.25
N THR A 255 0.79 -18.93 -12.21
CA THR A 255 0.30 -18.29 -13.43
C THR A 255 -1.22 -18.33 -13.48
N TYR A 256 -1.81 -17.34 -14.15
CA TYR A 256 -3.26 -17.30 -14.39
C TYR A 256 -3.53 -17.52 -15.87
N ASP A 257 -4.48 -18.40 -16.20
CA ASP A 257 -4.95 -18.63 -17.57
C ASP A 257 -5.72 -17.41 -18.06
N LYS A 258 -6.57 -16.85 -17.18
CA LYS A 258 -7.33 -15.62 -17.44
C LYS A 258 -7.40 -14.75 -16.19
N PHE A 259 -7.50 -13.45 -16.40
CA PHE A 259 -7.63 -12.44 -15.34
C PHE A 259 -8.66 -11.39 -15.74
N ILE A 260 -9.67 -11.16 -14.89
CA ILE A 260 -10.67 -10.09 -15.07
C ILE A 260 -10.67 -9.23 -13.82
N THR A 261 -10.58 -7.90 -13.98
CA THR A 261 -10.71 -6.96 -12.87
C THR A 261 -11.78 -5.93 -13.13
N GLN A 262 -12.51 -5.56 -12.08
CA GLN A 262 -13.49 -4.47 -12.05
C GLN A 262 -13.01 -3.32 -11.15
N GLY A 263 -11.77 -3.35 -10.69
CA GLY A 263 -11.19 -2.31 -9.84
C GLY A 263 -10.43 -2.86 -8.64
N ALA A 264 -10.10 -1.95 -7.72
CA ALA A 264 -9.32 -2.27 -6.54
C ALA A 264 -10.00 -3.34 -5.68
N LYS A 265 -9.29 -4.46 -5.41
CA LYS A 265 -9.76 -5.60 -4.62
C LYS A 265 -11.07 -6.22 -5.15
N LYS A 266 -11.27 -6.17 -6.47
CA LYS A 266 -12.41 -6.77 -7.15
C LYS A 266 -11.95 -7.39 -8.47
N TYR A 267 -11.54 -8.66 -8.42
CA TYR A 267 -11.07 -9.42 -9.58
C TYR A 267 -11.39 -10.90 -9.47
N ALA A 268 -11.44 -11.58 -10.61
CA ALA A 268 -11.56 -13.01 -10.74
C ALA A 268 -10.46 -13.55 -11.65
N VAL A 269 -10.00 -14.76 -11.38
CA VAL A 269 -8.96 -15.45 -12.13
C VAL A 269 -9.40 -16.87 -12.48
N GLU A 270 -8.87 -17.40 -13.56
CA GLU A 270 -8.94 -18.83 -13.91
C GLU A 270 -7.54 -19.43 -13.79
N VAL A 271 -7.45 -20.52 -13.05
CA VAL A 271 -6.21 -21.29 -12.85
C VAL A 271 -6.57 -22.78 -12.98
N ASP A 272 -5.96 -23.46 -13.93
CA ASP A 272 -6.22 -24.89 -14.20
C ASP A 272 -7.72 -25.21 -14.33
N GLY A 273 -8.46 -24.34 -15.01
CA GLY A 273 -9.91 -24.47 -15.22
C GLY A 273 -10.77 -24.18 -13.96
N LYS A 274 -10.18 -23.70 -12.87
CA LYS A 274 -10.90 -23.30 -11.64
C LYS A 274 -10.99 -21.80 -11.54
N ILE A 275 -12.16 -21.29 -11.13
CA ILE A 275 -12.39 -19.88 -10.92
C ILE A 275 -12.11 -19.53 -9.46
N GLU A 276 -11.26 -18.54 -9.23
CA GLU A 276 -11.04 -17.92 -7.93
C GLU A 276 -11.42 -16.45 -7.98
N ILE A 277 -12.01 -15.94 -6.89
CA ILE A 277 -12.35 -14.52 -6.74
C ILE A 277 -11.60 -13.87 -5.60
N THR A 278 -11.33 -12.57 -5.77
CA THR A 278 -10.92 -11.67 -4.69
C THR A 278 -11.80 -10.45 -4.75
N VAL A 279 -12.77 -10.40 -3.84
CA VAL A 279 -13.67 -9.25 -3.68
C VAL A 279 -13.67 -8.85 -2.21
N ALA A 280 -13.37 -7.57 -1.94
CA ALA A 280 -13.34 -7.07 -0.56
C ALA A 280 -14.70 -7.30 0.12
N GLY A 281 -14.66 -7.96 1.29
CA GLY A 281 -15.86 -8.30 2.06
C GLY A 281 -16.61 -9.56 1.60
N VAL A 282 -16.19 -10.22 0.52
CA VAL A 282 -16.79 -11.49 0.04
C VAL A 282 -15.84 -12.65 0.32
N PRO A 283 -16.31 -13.72 0.96
CA PRO A 283 -15.51 -14.94 1.15
C PRO A 283 -15.10 -15.56 -0.20
N LYS A 284 -13.89 -16.14 -0.27
CA LYS A 284 -13.40 -16.83 -1.49
C LYS A 284 -14.35 -17.92 -2.01
N GLN A 285 -15.13 -18.53 -1.14
CA GLN A 285 -16.15 -19.53 -1.49
C GLN A 285 -17.26 -18.97 -2.39
N GLY A 286 -17.42 -17.64 -2.47
CA GLY A 286 -18.34 -17.00 -3.41
C GLY A 286 -18.08 -17.34 -4.88
N SER A 287 -16.85 -17.79 -5.23
CA SER A 287 -16.52 -18.25 -6.59
C SER A 287 -17.37 -19.46 -7.02
N LYS A 288 -17.88 -20.26 -6.07
CA LYS A 288 -18.74 -21.41 -6.37
C LYS A 288 -20.07 -21.04 -7.04
N ALA A 289 -20.48 -19.76 -6.96
CA ALA A 289 -21.68 -19.25 -7.63
C ALA A 289 -21.43 -18.90 -9.11
N LEU A 290 -20.16 -18.91 -9.57
CA LEU A 290 -19.77 -18.58 -10.93
C LEU A 290 -19.58 -19.84 -11.75
N SER A 291 -20.18 -19.90 -12.94
CA SER A 291 -19.97 -20.97 -13.92
C SER A 291 -18.85 -20.64 -14.89
N SER A 292 -18.61 -19.36 -15.13
CA SER A 292 -17.54 -18.84 -15.99
C SER A 292 -17.00 -17.51 -15.46
N LEU A 293 -15.84 -17.06 -15.95
CA LEU A 293 -15.35 -15.72 -15.65
C LEU A 293 -16.27 -14.60 -16.16
N ASP A 294 -17.06 -14.87 -17.20
CA ASP A 294 -18.00 -13.89 -17.74
C ASP A 294 -19.12 -13.53 -16.76
N ASP A 295 -19.44 -14.43 -15.82
CA ASP A 295 -20.43 -14.20 -14.76
C ASP A 295 -19.92 -13.19 -13.70
N PHE A 296 -18.63 -12.85 -13.73
CA PHE A 296 -18.02 -11.88 -12.81
C PHE A 296 -18.23 -10.41 -13.23
N ARG A 297 -18.93 -10.14 -14.30
CA ARG A 297 -19.17 -8.79 -14.85
C ARG A 297 -20.21 -7.98 -14.08
#